data_b00b954fbbabb4286df07bc6e42e0733
#
_entry.id   b00b954fbbabb4286df07bc6e42e0733
#
_cell.length_a   1.000
_cell.length_b   1.000
_cell.length_c   1.000
_cell.angle_alpha   90.00
_cell.angle_beta   90.00
_cell.angle_gamma   90.00
#
_symmetry.space_group_name_H-M   'P 1'
#
loop_
_entity.id
_entity.type
_entity.pdbx_description
1 polymer ?
#
loop_
_entity_poly.entity_id
_entity_poly.type
_entity_poly.pdbx_seq_one_letter_code
_entity_poly.pdbx_strand_id
1 'polypeptide(L)'
;LRLIPLLIGSTWLTHLCGGSAGREGVAVQLGAAVSHNMGRRIPWFRDIPDAVPILTIAGMAAGFSGLFHAPLAAVCFALEVLAVGRLEYRALLPAVLAAVSANWVSAALGLETFQVALPDVDTAPFSVPILLLGVFSGIAGGIFTLLLKQGKSWAAKLFPNPLLRIAVCGAVLALLLFLCGKGRYTGLGTNLISLACNGETIYWFDFLGKLLFTVCTLAVGFQGGEVTPLFAIGACLGAVAAPLFGLPAVFGAALCYAAVFGSASNTWLAPICIGTEVFGFSCLPYFAVVCTISRLCSGNRSMYGKQKPSPLFLQK
;
A
#
# COMPACT_ATOMS: atom_id res chain seq x y z
N LEU A 1 23.61 -2.48 5.47
CA LEU A 1 23.28 -1.67 6.65
C LEU A 1 23.26 -0.16 6.40
N ARG A 2 24.07 0.39 5.46
CA ARG A 2 24.07 1.84 5.14
C ARG A 2 22.72 2.35 4.62
N LEU A 3 21.91 1.47 4.02
CA LEU A 3 20.59 1.81 3.50
C LEU A 3 19.62 2.22 4.62
N ILE A 4 19.71 1.62 5.81
CA ILE A 4 18.78 1.82 6.93
C ILE A 4 18.72 3.30 7.36
N PRO A 5 19.83 3.95 7.78
CA PRO A 5 19.77 5.35 8.20
C PRO A 5 19.39 6.30 7.05
N LEU A 6 19.74 5.97 5.82
CA LEU A 6 19.34 6.77 4.65
C LEU A 6 17.82 6.70 4.42
N LEU A 7 17.21 5.51 4.52
CA LEU A 7 15.76 5.34 4.39
C LEU A 7 15.01 6.10 5.48
N ILE A 8 15.45 6.00 6.73
CA ILE A 8 14.83 6.68 7.86
C ILE A 8 14.94 8.20 7.68
N GLY A 9 16.15 8.71 7.47
CA GLY A 9 16.38 10.15 7.37
C GLY A 9 15.68 10.78 6.17
N SER A 10 15.73 10.14 4.99
CA SER A 10 15.05 10.66 3.80
C SER A 10 13.53 10.63 3.91
N THR A 11 12.96 9.62 4.56
CA THR A 11 11.51 9.56 4.79
C THR A 11 11.07 10.63 5.80
N TRP A 12 11.81 10.83 6.88
CA TRP A 12 11.54 11.92 7.82
C TRP A 12 11.58 13.27 7.12
N LEU A 13 12.59 13.51 6.28
CA LEU A 13 12.69 14.75 5.51
C LEU A 13 11.48 14.95 4.58
N THR A 14 11.01 13.88 3.90
CA THR A 14 9.81 13.94 3.07
C THR A 14 8.59 14.40 3.88
N HIS A 15 8.38 13.84 5.07
CA HIS A 15 7.24 14.22 5.93
C HIS A 15 7.39 15.62 6.51
N LEU A 16 8.59 16.02 6.94
CA LEU A 16 8.86 17.37 7.43
C LEU A 16 8.60 18.43 6.36
N CYS A 17 8.90 18.12 5.08
CA CYS A 17 8.59 19.00 3.95
C CYS A 17 7.11 18.93 3.50
N GLY A 18 6.24 18.21 4.21
CA GLY A 18 4.82 18.11 3.91
C GLY A 18 4.50 17.21 2.70
N GLY A 19 5.42 16.37 2.25
CA GLY A 19 5.21 15.46 1.12
C GLY A 19 4.03 14.51 1.32
N SER A 20 3.30 14.22 0.26
CA SER A 20 2.20 13.26 0.26
C SER A 20 2.74 11.85 0.02
N ALA A 21 3.15 11.16 1.07
CA ALA A 21 3.73 9.83 1.01
C ALA A 21 3.51 9.07 2.32
N GLY A 22 3.58 7.73 2.28
CA GLY A 22 3.52 6.86 3.43
C GLY A 22 4.90 6.54 4.01
N ARG A 23 4.92 5.74 5.07
CA ARG A 23 6.13 5.22 5.71
C ARG A 23 6.23 3.68 5.65
N GLU A 24 5.18 3.04 5.20
CA GLU A 24 4.98 1.59 5.27
C GLU A 24 5.92 0.83 4.34
N GLY A 25 6.07 1.30 3.11
CA GLY A 25 7.05 0.73 2.18
C GLY A 25 8.48 0.80 2.73
N VAL A 26 8.77 1.82 3.53
CA VAL A 26 10.06 1.97 4.22
C VAL A 26 10.21 0.93 5.33
N ALA A 27 9.16 0.67 6.14
CA ALA A 27 9.19 -0.36 7.17
C ALA A 27 9.45 -1.76 6.57
N VAL A 28 8.78 -2.09 5.46
CA VAL A 28 9.03 -3.33 4.70
C VAL A 28 10.47 -3.41 4.20
N GLN A 29 11.00 -2.31 3.65
CA GLN A 29 12.39 -2.24 3.18
C GLN A 29 13.40 -2.35 4.33
N LEU A 30 13.11 -1.77 5.49
CA LEU A 30 13.95 -1.89 6.69
C LEU A 30 13.99 -3.34 7.20
N GLY A 31 12.83 -3.99 7.32
CA GLY A 31 12.73 -5.41 7.69
C GLY A 31 13.52 -6.29 6.72
N ALA A 32 13.32 -6.10 5.41
CA ALA A 32 14.07 -6.81 4.38
C ALA A 32 15.59 -6.57 4.47
N ALA A 33 16.03 -5.32 4.67
CA ALA A 33 17.45 -4.96 4.74
C ALA A 33 18.14 -5.55 5.97
N VAL A 34 17.47 -5.55 7.12
CA VAL A 34 17.98 -6.15 8.36
C VAL A 34 18.14 -7.65 8.17
N SER A 35 17.07 -8.36 7.77
CA SER A 35 17.05 -9.81 7.61
C SER A 35 18.00 -10.29 6.51
N HIS A 36 18.10 -9.57 5.40
CA HIS A 36 19.08 -9.84 4.34
C HIS A 36 20.53 -9.80 4.88
N ASN A 37 20.85 -8.77 5.67
CA ASN A 37 22.18 -8.67 6.27
C ASN A 37 22.44 -9.75 7.32
N MET A 38 21.44 -10.13 8.10
CA MET A 38 21.57 -11.26 9.03
C MET A 38 21.88 -12.54 8.28
N GLY A 39 21.12 -12.87 7.23
CA GLY A 39 21.33 -14.06 6.41
C GLY A 39 22.74 -14.14 5.79
N ARG A 40 23.33 -13.00 5.45
CA ARG A 40 24.71 -12.95 4.89
C ARG A 40 25.80 -13.01 5.94
N ARG A 41 25.58 -12.49 7.14
CA ARG A 41 26.64 -12.32 8.17
C ARG A 41 26.70 -13.42 9.18
N ILE A 42 25.57 -14.04 9.50
CA ILE A 42 25.51 -15.12 10.49
C ILE A 42 25.97 -16.43 9.83
N PRO A 43 27.05 -17.06 10.30
CA PRO A 43 27.63 -18.25 9.67
C PRO A 43 26.64 -19.41 9.52
N TRP A 44 25.75 -19.62 10.49
CA TRP A 44 24.75 -20.68 10.47
C TRP A 44 23.85 -20.65 9.22
N PHE A 45 23.54 -19.48 8.68
CA PHE A 45 22.68 -19.39 7.49
C PHE A 45 23.42 -19.65 6.18
N ARG A 46 24.76 -19.74 6.18
CA ARG A 46 25.55 -19.93 4.94
C ARG A 46 25.33 -21.30 4.30
N ASP A 47 25.09 -22.31 5.15
CA ASP A 47 24.96 -23.72 4.72
C ASP A 47 23.51 -24.08 4.38
N ILE A 48 22.57 -23.14 4.57
CA ILE A 48 21.15 -23.33 4.25
C ILE A 48 20.87 -22.82 2.85
N PRO A 49 20.43 -23.67 1.92
CA PRO A 49 20.06 -23.24 0.58
C PRO A 49 18.97 -22.15 0.62
N ASP A 50 19.15 -21.10 -0.18
CA ASP A 50 18.19 -20.00 -0.30
C ASP A 50 17.89 -19.24 1.01
N ALA A 51 18.71 -19.36 2.06
CA ALA A 51 18.48 -18.71 3.34
C ALA A 51 18.32 -17.19 3.21
N VAL A 52 19.15 -16.52 2.42
CA VAL A 52 19.12 -15.05 2.25
C VAL A 52 17.80 -14.57 1.62
N PRO A 53 17.31 -15.12 0.50
CA PRO A 53 15.97 -14.82 -0.02
C PRO A 53 14.86 -15.10 0.98
N ILE A 54 14.85 -16.25 1.62
CA ILE A 54 13.82 -16.65 2.61
C ILE A 54 13.78 -15.68 3.79
N LEU A 55 14.93 -15.35 4.38
CA LEU A 55 15.02 -14.37 5.47
C LEU A 55 14.62 -12.98 5.02
N THR A 56 14.92 -12.60 3.78
CA THR A 56 14.50 -11.30 3.25
C THR A 56 12.97 -11.20 3.19
N ILE A 57 12.28 -12.25 2.72
CA ILE A 57 10.82 -12.33 2.71
C ILE A 57 10.26 -12.28 4.14
N ALA A 58 10.84 -13.06 5.07
CA ALA A 58 10.44 -13.03 6.48
C ALA A 58 10.59 -11.63 7.09
N GLY A 59 11.68 -10.91 6.77
CA GLY A 59 11.87 -9.53 7.21
C GLY A 59 10.86 -8.55 6.61
N MET A 60 10.45 -8.75 5.35
CA MET A 60 9.37 -7.97 4.74
C MET A 60 8.05 -8.17 5.49
N ALA A 61 7.72 -9.43 5.81
CA ALA A 61 6.53 -9.77 6.59
C ALA A 61 6.57 -9.13 7.99
N ALA A 62 7.71 -9.20 8.68
CA ALA A 62 7.89 -8.56 9.98
C ALA A 62 7.69 -7.04 9.93
N GLY A 63 8.31 -6.37 8.96
CA GLY A 63 8.19 -4.91 8.80
C GLY A 63 6.76 -4.46 8.50
N PHE A 64 6.02 -5.21 7.69
CA PHE A 64 4.62 -4.94 7.40
C PHE A 64 3.73 -5.19 8.62
N SER A 65 3.88 -6.37 9.25
CA SER A 65 3.06 -6.79 10.38
C SER A 65 3.24 -5.90 11.61
N GLY A 66 4.49 -5.54 11.94
CA GLY A 66 4.78 -4.68 13.08
C GLY A 66 4.23 -3.26 12.94
N LEU A 67 3.94 -2.81 11.70
CA LEU A 67 3.39 -1.49 11.46
C LEU A 67 1.85 -1.48 11.37
N PHE A 68 1.27 -2.50 10.70
CA PHE A 68 -0.17 -2.54 10.46
C PHE A 68 -0.96 -3.38 11.46
N HIS A 69 -0.30 -4.12 12.33
CA HIS A 69 -0.93 -5.13 13.19
C HIS A 69 -1.80 -6.14 12.42
N ALA A 70 -1.38 -6.47 11.20
CA ALA A 70 -2.06 -7.37 10.28
C ALA A 70 -1.11 -8.51 9.84
N PRO A 71 -0.87 -9.51 10.70
CA PRO A 71 0.12 -10.56 10.42
C PRO A 71 -0.25 -11.44 9.24
N LEU A 72 -1.53 -11.75 9.02
CA LEU A 72 -1.98 -12.55 7.87
C LEU A 72 -1.73 -11.82 6.55
N ALA A 73 -2.13 -10.55 6.49
CA ALA A 73 -1.87 -9.70 5.33
C ALA A 73 -0.37 -9.54 5.05
N ALA A 74 0.43 -9.39 6.11
CA ALA A 74 1.88 -9.25 6.00
C ALA A 74 2.56 -10.48 5.39
N VAL A 75 2.15 -11.67 5.82
CA VAL A 75 2.63 -12.95 5.25
C VAL A 75 2.22 -13.06 3.79
N CYS A 76 0.94 -12.86 3.46
CA CYS A 76 0.45 -12.93 2.09
C CYS A 76 1.18 -11.92 1.20
N PHE A 77 1.36 -10.68 1.65
CA PHE A 77 2.07 -9.65 0.91
C PHE A 77 3.52 -10.02 0.61
N ALA A 78 4.26 -10.47 1.64
CA ALA A 78 5.67 -10.80 1.49
C ALA A 78 5.90 -11.99 0.54
N LEU A 79 4.98 -12.97 0.53
CA LEU A 79 5.06 -14.14 -0.35
C LEU A 79 4.64 -13.82 -1.79
N GLU A 80 3.73 -12.85 -2.00
CA GLU A 80 3.09 -12.56 -3.29
C GLU A 80 3.78 -11.42 -4.06
N VAL A 81 4.34 -10.44 -3.37
CA VAL A 81 4.79 -9.18 -3.97
C VAL A 81 5.97 -9.34 -4.95
N LEU A 82 6.77 -10.38 -4.81
CA LEU A 82 7.98 -10.59 -5.62
C LEU A 82 7.69 -11.08 -7.03
N ALA A 83 6.65 -11.91 -7.20
CA ALA A 83 6.29 -12.47 -8.48
C ALA A 83 4.76 -12.62 -8.61
N VAL A 84 4.21 -12.06 -9.66
CA VAL A 84 2.76 -12.08 -9.92
C VAL A 84 2.25 -13.52 -10.07
N GLY A 85 1.24 -13.88 -9.27
CA GLY A 85 0.60 -15.18 -9.33
C GLY A 85 1.46 -16.36 -8.85
N ARG A 86 2.54 -16.09 -8.12
CA ARG A 86 3.37 -17.11 -7.47
C ARG A 86 3.59 -16.76 -6.01
N LEU A 87 3.42 -17.77 -5.15
CA LEU A 87 3.73 -17.68 -3.73
C LEU A 87 5.06 -18.41 -3.45
N GLU A 88 5.96 -17.78 -2.74
CA GLU A 88 7.22 -18.39 -2.33
C GLU A 88 7.02 -19.23 -1.05
N TYR A 89 6.45 -20.42 -1.20
CA TYR A 89 6.06 -21.29 -0.09
C TYR A 89 7.22 -21.69 0.84
N ARG A 90 8.46 -21.69 0.36
CA ARG A 90 9.63 -21.98 1.20
C ARG A 90 9.82 -20.96 2.32
N ALA A 91 9.36 -19.74 2.10
CA ALA A 91 9.41 -18.66 3.08
C ALA A 91 8.17 -18.59 3.98
N LEU A 92 7.16 -19.46 3.78
CA LEU A 92 5.88 -19.35 4.51
C LEU A 92 6.07 -19.43 6.02
N LEU A 93 6.69 -20.50 6.53
CA LEU A 93 6.90 -20.66 7.97
C LEU A 93 7.76 -19.54 8.58
N PRO A 94 8.94 -19.20 8.02
CA PRO A 94 9.71 -18.06 8.49
C PRO A 94 8.94 -16.73 8.45
N ALA A 95 8.13 -16.48 7.41
CA ALA A 95 7.33 -15.28 7.30
C ALA A 95 6.22 -15.21 8.36
N VAL A 96 5.54 -16.33 8.64
CA VAL A 96 4.52 -16.42 9.72
C VAL A 96 5.15 -16.13 11.08
N LEU A 97 6.24 -16.79 11.41
CA LEU A 97 6.93 -16.60 12.70
C LEU A 97 7.40 -15.13 12.85
N ALA A 98 7.97 -14.57 11.81
CA ALA A 98 8.45 -13.20 11.82
C ALA A 98 7.29 -12.17 11.92
N ALA A 99 6.20 -12.37 11.18
CA ALA A 99 5.03 -11.51 11.22
C ALA A 99 4.34 -11.52 12.59
N VAL A 100 4.10 -12.71 13.15
CA VAL A 100 3.45 -12.87 14.45
C VAL A 100 4.33 -12.29 15.58
N SER A 101 5.63 -12.58 15.56
CA SER A 101 6.56 -12.03 16.55
C SER A 101 6.63 -10.50 16.48
N ALA A 102 6.69 -9.93 15.28
CA ALA A 102 6.71 -8.48 15.08
C ALA A 102 5.41 -7.83 15.56
N ASN A 103 4.26 -8.44 15.27
CA ASN A 103 2.96 -7.97 15.75
C ASN A 103 2.89 -7.99 17.28
N TRP A 104 3.32 -9.08 17.90
CA TRP A 104 3.33 -9.20 19.36
C TRP A 104 4.23 -8.15 20.01
N VAL A 105 5.44 -7.94 19.49
CA VAL A 105 6.36 -6.92 20.01
C VAL A 105 5.79 -5.52 19.82
N SER A 106 5.20 -5.23 18.66
CA SER A 106 4.59 -3.95 18.36
C SER A 106 3.43 -3.64 19.33
N ALA A 107 2.57 -4.62 19.58
CA ALA A 107 1.48 -4.52 20.55
C ALA A 107 2.00 -4.32 21.99
N ALA A 108 3.05 -5.05 22.38
CA ALA A 108 3.68 -4.91 23.70
C ALA A 108 4.33 -3.52 23.91
N LEU A 109 4.76 -2.86 22.83
CA LEU A 109 5.27 -1.49 22.86
C LEU A 109 4.17 -0.42 22.83
N GLY A 110 2.89 -0.82 22.81
CA GLY A 110 1.75 0.09 22.86
C GLY A 110 1.47 0.85 21.56
N LEU A 111 1.90 0.31 20.40
CA LEU A 111 1.52 0.90 19.12
C LEU A 111 0.04 0.63 18.85
N GLU A 112 -0.67 1.68 18.44
CA GLU A 112 -2.11 1.64 18.22
C GLU A 112 -2.45 0.77 16.99
N THR A 113 -3.50 -0.04 17.12
CA THR A 113 -4.08 -0.85 16.04
C THR A 113 -5.21 -0.06 15.38
N PHE A 114 -5.16 0.09 14.06
CA PHE A 114 -6.26 0.65 13.30
C PHE A 114 -7.26 -0.45 12.99
N GLN A 115 -8.43 -0.40 13.65
CA GLN A 115 -9.55 -1.30 13.40
C GLN A 115 -10.85 -0.49 13.35
N VAL A 116 -11.73 -0.84 12.42
CA VAL A 116 -13.01 -0.16 12.21
C VAL A 116 -14.12 -1.21 12.13
N ALA A 117 -15.12 -1.08 12.98
CA ALA A 117 -16.32 -1.88 12.88
C ALA A 117 -17.20 -1.37 11.72
N LEU A 118 -17.57 -2.26 10.82
CA LEU A 118 -18.44 -1.92 9.70
C LEU A 118 -19.91 -2.10 10.07
N PRO A 119 -20.81 -1.28 9.49
CA PRO A 119 -22.24 -1.50 9.60
C PRO A 119 -22.63 -2.79 8.89
N ASP A 120 -23.65 -3.46 9.41
CA ASP A 120 -24.28 -4.59 8.73
C ASP A 120 -24.93 -4.11 7.42
N VAL A 121 -24.72 -4.86 6.36
CA VAL A 121 -25.22 -4.54 5.02
C VAL A 121 -26.02 -5.71 4.47
N ASP A 122 -27.27 -5.47 4.16
CA ASP A 122 -28.16 -6.44 3.52
C ASP A 122 -27.96 -6.44 1.99
N THR A 123 -26.75 -6.80 1.59
CA THR A 123 -26.35 -6.82 0.17
C THR A 123 -25.49 -8.04 -0.10
N ALA A 124 -25.80 -8.81 -1.13
CA ALA A 124 -25.01 -9.99 -1.47
C ALA A 124 -23.59 -9.59 -1.98
N PRO A 125 -22.55 -10.37 -1.65
CA PRO A 125 -21.17 -10.07 -2.09
C PRO A 125 -20.99 -9.96 -3.62
N PHE A 126 -21.79 -10.72 -4.40
CA PHE A 126 -21.77 -10.67 -5.87
C PHE A 126 -22.79 -9.70 -6.47
N SER A 127 -23.31 -8.77 -5.69
CA SER A 127 -24.23 -7.74 -6.20
C SER A 127 -23.54 -6.76 -7.14
N VAL A 128 -24.32 -6.17 -8.07
CA VAL A 128 -23.81 -5.19 -9.03
C VAL A 128 -23.07 -4.02 -8.37
N PRO A 129 -23.58 -3.43 -7.27
CA PRO A 129 -22.84 -2.38 -6.54
C PRO A 129 -21.43 -2.78 -6.13
N ILE A 130 -21.24 -3.98 -5.57
CA ILE A 130 -19.92 -4.47 -5.13
C ILE A 130 -18.99 -4.69 -6.32
N LEU A 131 -19.49 -5.24 -7.43
CA LEU A 131 -18.72 -5.42 -8.66
C LEU A 131 -18.26 -4.07 -9.23
N LEU A 132 -19.13 -3.07 -9.26
CA LEU A 132 -18.79 -1.71 -9.72
C LEU A 132 -17.73 -1.05 -8.85
N LEU A 133 -17.80 -1.17 -7.51
CA LEU A 133 -16.75 -0.68 -6.63
C LEU A 133 -15.40 -1.36 -6.93
N GLY A 134 -15.41 -2.66 -7.24
CA GLY A 134 -14.22 -3.37 -7.71
C GLY A 134 -13.64 -2.80 -9.01
N VAL A 135 -14.48 -2.52 -10.00
CA VAL A 135 -14.07 -1.92 -11.28
C VAL A 135 -13.45 -0.52 -11.06
N PHE A 136 -14.13 0.36 -10.31
CA PHE A 136 -13.59 1.70 -10.02
C PHE A 136 -12.27 1.64 -9.26
N SER A 137 -12.15 0.75 -8.29
CA SER A 137 -10.90 0.53 -7.56
C SER A 137 -9.78 0.04 -8.47
N GLY A 138 -10.07 -0.87 -9.40
CA GLY A 138 -9.12 -1.37 -10.39
C GLY A 138 -8.62 -0.27 -11.32
N ILE A 139 -9.53 0.56 -11.81
CA ILE A 139 -9.19 1.71 -12.66
C ILE A 139 -8.33 2.72 -11.88
N ALA A 140 -8.71 3.06 -10.65
CA ALA A 140 -7.96 4.01 -9.81
C ALA A 140 -6.52 3.54 -9.54
N GLY A 141 -6.33 2.27 -9.14
CA GLY A 141 -4.99 1.72 -8.91
C GLY A 141 -4.18 1.57 -10.21
N GLY A 142 -4.84 1.22 -11.33
CA GLY A 142 -4.23 1.19 -12.65
C GLY A 142 -3.76 2.58 -13.10
N ILE A 143 -4.56 3.61 -12.90
CA ILE A 143 -4.20 5.02 -13.18
C ILE A 143 -3.04 5.46 -12.29
N PHE A 144 -3.09 5.16 -10.98
CA PHE A 144 -2.00 5.48 -10.06
C PHE A 144 -0.66 4.92 -10.55
N THR A 145 -0.61 3.63 -10.91
CA THR A 145 0.61 2.97 -11.38
C THR A 145 1.14 3.55 -12.68
N LEU A 146 0.25 3.89 -13.61
CA LEU A 146 0.61 4.53 -14.88
C LEU A 146 1.20 5.92 -14.65
N LEU A 147 0.50 6.76 -13.89
CA LEU A 147 0.93 8.12 -13.60
C LEU A 147 2.24 8.13 -12.81
N LEU A 148 2.42 7.21 -11.86
CA LEU A 148 3.67 7.10 -11.11
C LEU A 148 4.84 6.74 -12.02
N LYS A 149 4.67 5.76 -12.91
CA LYS A 149 5.71 5.35 -13.88
C LYS A 149 6.06 6.47 -14.87
N GLN A 150 5.03 7.10 -15.45
CA GLN A 150 5.22 8.20 -16.39
C GLN A 150 5.79 9.44 -15.69
N GLY A 151 5.28 9.78 -14.51
CA GLY A 151 5.75 10.91 -13.71
C GLY A 151 7.22 10.80 -13.33
N LYS A 152 7.68 9.62 -12.90
CA LYS A 152 9.11 9.36 -12.64
C LYS A 152 9.97 9.60 -13.90
N SER A 153 9.51 9.13 -15.06
CA SER A 153 10.22 9.33 -16.33
C SER A 153 10.24 10.80 -16.75
N TRP A 154 9.12 11.51 -16.66
CA TRP A 154 9.03 12.92 -17.03
C TRP A 154 9.83 13.81 -16.09
N ALA A 155 9.73 13.60 -14.78
CA ALA A 155 10.50 14.36 -13.80
C ALA A 155 12.02 14.20 -14.01
N ALA A 156 12.48 12.99 -14.35
CA ALA A 156 13.88 12.73 -14.65
C ALA A 156 14.37 13.41 -15.96
N LYS A 157 13.49 13.53 -16.96
CA LYS A 157 13.80 14.24 -18.22
C LYS A 157 13.82 15.74 -18.04
N LEU A 158 12.85 16.29 -17.27
CA LEU A 158 12.73 17.73 -17.04
C LEU A 158 13.88 18.29 -16.19
N PHE A 159 14.26 17.55 -15.15
CA PHE A 159 15.36 17.88 -14.26
C PHE A 159 16.29 16.67 -14.09
N PRO A 160 17.33 16.54 -14.92
CA PRO A 160 18.29 15.42 -14.83
C PRO A 160 19.04 15.39 -13.50
N ASN A 161 19.34 16.56 -12.90
CA ASN A 161 19.97 16.63 -11.59
C ASN A 161 18.95 16.32 -10.48
N PRO A 162 19.13 15.21 -9.72
CA PRO A 162 18.17 14.81 -8.67
C PRO A 162 18.01 15.84 -7.57
N LEU A 163 19.09 16.53 -7.17
CA LEU A 163 19.05 17.52 -6.09
C LEU A 163 18.24 18.75 -6.50
N LEU A 164 18.48 19.27 -7.72
CA LEU A 164 17.74 20.40 -8.26
C LEU A 164 16.26 20.04 -8.45
N ARG A 165 15.99 18.84 -8.94
CA ARG A 165 14.61 18.31 -9.10
C ARG A 165 13.87 18.31 -7.78
N ILE A 166 14.44 17.74 -6.72
CA ILE A 166 13.80 17.68 -5.39
C ILE A 166 13.62 19.09 -4.83
N ALA A 167 14.63 19.97 -4.95
CA ALA A 167 14.54 21.33 -4.41
C ALA A 167 13.45 22.15 -5.10
N VAL A 168 13.46 22.25 -6.44
CA VAL A 168 12.54 23.08 -7.20
C VAL A 168 11.12 22.50 -7.18
N CYS A 169 10.95 21.23 -7.61
CA CYS A 169 9.64 20.62 -7.65
C CYS A 169 9.07 20.39 -6.24
N GLY A 170 9.93 20.14 -5.24
CA GLY A 170 9.52 20.01 -3.85
C GLY A 170 8.96 21.31 -3.28
N ALA A 171 9.60 22.45 -3.54
CA ALA A 171 9.10 23.75 -3.12
C ALA A 171 7.75 24.07 -3.77
N VAL A 172 7.60 23.82 -5.08
CA VAL A 172 6.32 24.00 -5.79
C VAL A 172 5.26 23.06 -5.21
N LEU A 173 5.60 21.79 -4.96
CA LEU A 173 4.66 20.82 -4.42
C LEU A 173 4.22 21.19 -3.00
N ALA A 174 5.12 21.65 -2.14
CA ALA A 174 4.80 22.11 -0.78
C ALA A 174 3.83 23.30 -0.81
N LEU A 175 4.07 24.26 -1.73
CA LEU A 175 3.17 25.40 -1.93
C LEU A 175 1.79 24.95 -2.40
N LEU A 176 1.71 24.07 -3.39
CA LEU A 176 0.44 23.54 -3.90
C LEU A 176 -0.32 22.75 -2.81
N LEU A 177 0.35 21.91 -2.04
CA LEU A 177 -0.25 21.17 -0.92
C LEU A 177 -0.81 22.10 0.16
N PHE A 178 -0.12 23.22 0.40
CA PHE A 178 -0.63 24.25 1.33
C PHE A 178 -1.87 24.98 0.79
N LEU A 179 -1.83 25.38 -0.48
CA LEU A 179 -2.94 26.11 -1.13
C LEU A 179 -4.16 25.21 -1.36
N CYS A 180 -3.96 23.95 -1.78
CA CYS A 180 -5.02 23.01 -2.12
C CYS A 180 -5.56 22.24 -0.90
N GLY A 181 -5.97 22.94 0.16
CA GLY A 181 -6.64 22.32 1.30
C GLY A 181 -5.86 22.36 2.61
N LYS A 182 -4.94 23.32 2.74
CA LYS A 182 -4.20 23.59 4.00
C LYS A 182 -3.58 22.33 4.62
N GLY A 183 -3.00 21.49 3.78
CA GLY A 183 -2.36 20.25 4.22
C GLY A 183 -3.26 19.01 4.26
N ARG A 184 -4.51 19.05 3.79
CA ARG A 184 -5.45 17.91 3.76
C ARG A 184 -4.85 16.67 3.08
N TYR A 185 -4.01 16.85 2.06
CA TYR A 185 -3.40 15.78 1.27
C TYR A 185 -1.95 15.47 1.66
N THR A 186 -1.40 16.12 2.68
CA THR A 186 -0.03 15.88 3.15
C THR A 186 0.11 14.54 3.88
N GLY A 187 1.34 14.05 4.02
CA GLY A 187 1.67 12.86 4.78
C GLY A 187 1.00 11.59 4.27
N LEU A 188 0.69 10.69 5.18
CA LEU A 188 0.15 9.36 4.91
C LEU A 188 -1.27 9.39 4.32
N GLY A 189 -2.09 10.36 4.75
CA GLY A 189 -3.53 10.41 4.45
C GLY A 189 -4.40 9.67 5.47
N THR A 190 -3.87 9.38 6.67
CA THR A 190 -4.64 8.78 7.76
C THR A 190 -5.82 9.64 8.18
N ASN A 191 -5.68 10.97 8.09
CA ASN A 191 -6.79 11.90 8.28
C ASN A 191 -7.96 11.62 7.32
N LEU A 192 -7.68 11.39 6.04
CA LEU A 192 -8.71 11.06 5.04
C LEU A 192 -9.31 9.67 5.29
N ILE A 193 -8.49 8.70 5.69
CA ILE A 193 -8.96 7.35 6.05
C ILE A 193 -9.91 7.45 7.25
N SER A 194 -9.52 8.18 8.30
CA SER A 194 -10.36 8.36 9.49
C SER A 194 -11.69 9.06 9.16
N LEU A 195 -11.68 10.14 8.39
CA LEU A 195 -12.89 10.82 7.95
C LEU A 195 -13.83 9.87 7.17
N ALA A 196 -13.29 9.10 6.21
CA ALA A 196 -14.07 8.17 5.41
C ALA A 196 -14.66 7.01 6.24
N CYS A 197 -13.88 6.47 7.17
CA CYS A 197 -14.29 5.36 8.02
C CYS A 197 -15.22 5.77 9.17
N ASN A 198 -15.20 7.03 9.59
CA ASN A 198 -16.12 7.57 10.58
C ASN A 198 -17.42 8.10 9.96
N GLY A 199 -17.56 8.04 8.62
CA GLY A 199 -18.74 8.59 7.93
C GLY A 199 -18.77 10.11 7.89
N GLU A 200 -17.64 10.76 8.10
CA GLU A 200 -17.49 12.20 8.01
C GLU A 200 -17.39 12.69 6.55
N THR A 201 -17.43 14.00 6.34
CA THR A 201 -17.49 14.57 5.00
C THR A 201 -16.21 14.34 4.20
N ILE A 202 -16.33 13.55 3.13
CA ILE A 202 -15.32 13.37 2.07
C ILE A 202 -15.83 14.11 0.82
N TYR A 203 -14.98 14.96 0.26
CA TYR A 203 -15.29 15.64 -1.01
C TYR A 203 -15.06 14.69 -2.19
N TRP A 204 -15.87 14.84 -3.23
CA TRP A 204 -15.80 14.00 -4.43
C TRP A 204 -14.43 14.01 -5.13
N PHE A 205 -13.62 15.04 -4.93
CA PHE A 205 -12.28 15.18 -5.51
C PHE A 205 -11.15 14.72 -4.57
N ASP A 206 -11.43 14.35 -3.31
CA ASP A 206 -10.38 13.99 -2.33
C ASP A 206 -9.52 12.82 -2.79
N PHE A 207 -10.12 11.79 -3.41
CA PHE A 207 -9.38 10.65 -3.94
C PHE A 207 -8.43 11.05 -5.08
N LEU A 208 -8.86 11.99 -5.96
CA LEU A 208 -8.02 12.52 -7.04
C LEU A 208 -6.89 13.39 -6.48
N GLY A 209 -7.21 14.28 -5.53
CA GLY A 209 -6.22 15.13 -4.87
C GLY A 209 -5.12 14.29 -4.21
N LYS A 210 -5.52 13.29 -3.39
CA LYS A 210 -4.57 12.40 -2.74
C LYS A 210 -3.74 11.60 -3.75
N LEU A 211 -4.35 11.07 -4.81
CA LEU A 211 -3.67 10.36 -5.89
C LEU A 211 -2.62 11.23 -6.58
N LEU A 212 -3.01 12.41 -7.04
CA LEU A 212 -2.11 13.30 -7.78
C LEU A 212 -0.94 13.78 -6.92
N PHE A 213 -1.20 14.26 -5.70
CA PHE A 213 -0.14 14.73 -4.82
C PHE A 213 0.82 13.62 -4.40
N THR A 214 0.33 12.39 -4.19
CA THR A 214 1.20 11.23 -3.91
C THR A 214 2.06 10.88 -5.12
N VAL A 215 1.46 10.81 -6.31
CA VAL A 215 2.20 10.56 -7.54
C VAL A 215 3.28 11.62 -7.76
N CYS A 216 2.94 12.91 -7.62
CA CYS A 216 3.90 14.01 -7.79
C CYS A 216 5.05 13.92 -6.77
N THR A 217 4.75 13.69 -5.48
CA THR A 217 5.76 13.54 -4.44
C THR A 217 6.77 12.43 -4.77
N LEU A 218 6.27 11.24 -5.12
CA LEU A 218 7.12 10.09 -5.41
C LEU A 218 7.82 10.19 -6.77
N ALA A 219 7.20 10.83 -7.76
CA ALA A 219 7.78 11.03 -9.09
C ALA A 219 8.97 11.98 -9.08
N VAL A 220 8.93 13.00 -8.25
CA VAL A 220 10.03 13.98 -8.08
C VAL A 220 11.25 13.34 -7.42
N GLY A 221 11.07 12.26 -6.65
CA GLY A 221 12.15 11.51 -6.03
C GLY A 221 12.19 11.59 -4.50
N PHE A 222 11.15 12.14 -3.87
CA PHE A 222 11.00 12.03 -2.43
C PHE A 222 10.86 10.58 -2.01
N GLN A 223 11.55 10.21 -0.93
CA GLN A 223 11.49 8.87 -0.37
C GLN A 223 10.24 8.73 0.50
N GLY A 224 9.45 7.69 0.25
CA GLY A 224 8.25 7.38 1.02
C GLY A 224 7.58 6.10 0.53
N GLY A 225 6.57 5.64 1.28
CA GLY A 225 5.75 4.49 0.91
C GLY A 225 4.51 4.90 0.10
N GLU A 226 4.04 3.98 -0.71
CA GLU A 226 2.83 4.15 -1.52
C GLU A 226 1.58 3.55 -0.85
N VAL A 227 1.75 2.65 0.12
CA VAL A 227 0.68 1.77 0.64
C VAL A 227 -0.42 2.55 1.34
N THR A 228 -0.12 3.30 2.41
CA THR A 228 -1.16 4.07 3.12
C THR A 228 -1.78 5.17 2.25
N PRO A 229 -1.05 5.91 1.40
CA PRO A 229 -1.70 6.77 0.41
C PRO A 229 -2.71 6.04 -0.49
N LEU A 230 -2.42 4.81 -0.92
CA LEU A 230 -3.39 4.01 -1.71
C LEU A 230 -4.61 3.62 -0.90
N PHE A 231 -4.44 3.30 0.38
CA PHE A 231 -5.55 3.09 1.30
C PHE A 231 -6.42 4.34 1.43
N ALA A 232 -5.81 5.53 1.55
CA ALA A 232 -6.54 6.79 1.62
C ALA A 232 -7.29 7.11 0.32
N ILE A 233 -6.65 6.88 -0.84
CA ILE A 233 -7.28 7.04 -2.15
C ILE A 233 -8.48 6.10 -2.26
N GLY A 234 -8.32 4.84 -1.87
CA GLY A 234 -9.39 3.85 -1.89
C GLY A 234 -10.54 4.22 -0.95
N ALA A 235 -10.23 4.58 0.29
CA ALA A 235 -11.24 4.98 1.27
C ALA A 235 -12.06 6.18 0.80
N CYS A 236 -11.41 7.22 0.28
CA CYS A 236 -12.11 8.38 -0.29
C CYS A 236 -12.97 8.01 -1.50
N LEU A 237 -12.43 7.21 -2.43
CA LEU A 237 -13.16 6.75 -3.61
C LEU A 237 -14.41 5.95 -3.21
N GLY A 238 -14.26 5.02 -2.27
CA GLY A 238 -15.37 4.19 -1.79
C GLY A 238 -16.42 4.98 -1.03
N ALA A 239 -16.01 5.94 -0.18
CA ALA A 239 -16.94 6.81 0.54
C ALA A 239 -17.82 7.64 -0.40
N VAL A 240 -17.28 8.06 -1.55
CA VAL A 240 -18.02 8.84 -2.56
C VAL A 240 -18.84 7.95 -3.50
N ALA A 241 -18.28 6.82 -3.92
CA ALA A 241 -18.91 5.98 -4.93
C ALA A 241 -20.03 5.09 -4.37
N ALA A 242 -19.88 4.54 -3.14
CA ALA A 242 -20.83 3.60 -2.57
C ALA A 242 -22.26 4.16 -2.41
N PRO A 243 -22.47 5.40 -1.94
CA PRO A 243 -23.80 5.98 -1.85
C PRO A 243 -24.53 6.10 -3.19
N LEU A 244 -23.80 6.26 -4.31
CA LEU A 244 -24.39 6.32 -5.65
C LEU A 244 -25.06 4.99 -6.04
N PHE A 245 -24.68 3.90 -5.38
CA PHE A 245 -25.21 2.55 -5.60
C PHE A 245 -26.05 2.04 -4.44
N GLY A 246 -26.45 2.93 -3.51
CA GLY A 246 -27.29 2.59 -2.37
C GLY A 246 -26.55 1.84 -1.24
N LEU A 247 -25.22 1.89 -1.20
CA LEU A 247 -24.42 1.29 -0.14
C LEU A 247 -23.97 2.34 0.89
N PRO A 248 -23.77 1.99 2.16
CA PRO A 248 -23.23 2.89 3.16
C PRO A 248 -21.81 3.39 2.76
N ALA A 249 -21.54 4.69 2.94
CA ALA A 249 -20.27 5.30 2.60
C ALA A 249 -19.08 4.63 3.31
N VAL A 250 -19.23 4.32 4.61
CA VAL A 250 -18.20 3.64 5.42
C VAL A 250 -17.89 2.24 4.89
N PHE A 251 -18.91 1.51 4.48
CA PHE A 251 -18.74 0.17 3.91
C PHE A 251 -17.99 0.23 2.56
N GLY A 252 -18.38 1.17 1.69
CA GLY A 252 -17.67 1.40 0.43
C GLY A 252 -16.22 1.85 0.64
N ALA A 253 -15.99 2.73 1.62
CA ALA A 253 -14.66 3.17 2.00
C ALA A 253 -13.76 1.98 2.39
N ALA A 254 -14.25 1.07 3.22
CA ALA A 254 -13.53 -0.12 3.63
C ALA A 254 -13.19 -1.05 2.45
N LEU A 255 -14.16 -1.33 1.58
CA LEU A 255 -13.93 -2.20 0.43
C LEU A 255 -12.90 -1.61 -0.55
N CYS A 256 -13.04 -0.34 -0.89
CA CYS A 256 -12.13 0.31 -1.82
C CYS A 256 -10.75 0.58 -1.20
N TYR A 257 -10.63 0.76 0.14
CA TYR A 257 -9.37 0.84 0.87
C TYR A 257 -8.44 -0.32 0.48
N ALA A 258 -8.90 -1.54 0.60
CA ALA A 258 -8.11 -2.72 0.26
C ALA A 258 -7.97 -2.92 -1.26
N ALA A 259 -9.05 -2.71 -2.02
CA ALA A 259 -9.09 -3.00 -3.45
C ALA A 259 -8.17 -2.11 -4.30
N VAL A 260 -8.07 -0.81 -3.98
CA VAL A 260 -7.16 0.12 -4.70
C VAL A 260 -5.70 -0.25 -4.44
N PHE A 261 -5.35 -0.62 -3.21
CA PHE A 261 -4.02 -1.12 -2.89
C PHE A 261 -3.69 -2.41 -3.66
N GLY A 262 -4.60 -3.38 -3.68
CA GLY A 262 -4.43 -4.64 -4.39
C GLY A 262 -4.20 -4.45 -5.89
N SER A 263 -4.96 -3.58 -6.52
CA SER A 263 -4.84 -3.27 -7.94
C SER A 263 -3.54 -2.55 -8.29
N ALA A 264 -3.08 -1.61 -7.45
CA ALA A 264 -1.85 -0.87 -7.67
C ALA A 264 -0.59 -1.71 -7.38
N SER A 265 -0.62 -2.58 -6.36
CA SER A 265 0.48 -3.47 -6.02
C SER A 265 0.53 -4.73 -6.88
N ASN A 266 -0.54 -5.01 -7.63
CA ASN A 266 -0.75 -6.24 -8.40
C ASN A 266 -0.65 -7.50 -7.52
N THR A 267 -1.19 -7.41 -6.30
CA THR A 267 -1.34 -8.51 -5.34
C THR A 267 -2.81 -8.89 -5.20
N TRP A 268 -3.08 -10.12 -4.82
CA TRP A 268 -4.45 -10.64 -4.72
C TRP A 268 -4.84 -11.00 -3.29
N LEU A 269 -4.04 -11.85 -2.62
CA LEU A 269 -4.34 -12.31 -1.27
C LEU A 269 -4.10 -11.22 -0.22
N ALA A 270 -3.03 -10.46 -0.35
CA ALA A 270 -2.67 -9.43 0.61
C ALA A 270 -3.78 -8.39 0.84
N PRO A 271 -4.43 -7.81 -0.20
CA PRO A 271 -5.52 -6.85 0.02
C PRO A 271 -6.77 -7.49 0.64
N ILE A 272 -7.08 -8.75 0.33
CA ILE A 272 -8.19 -9.48 0.97
C ILE A 272 -7.90 -9.64 2.46
N CYS A 273 -6.68 -10.08 2.80
CA CYS A 273 -6.29 -10.27 4.19
C CYS A 273 -6.25 -8.97 4.98
N ILE A 274 -5.68 -7.88 4.43
CA ILE A 274 -5.65 -6.61 5.17
C ILE A 274 -7.05 -6.05 5.39
N GLY A 275 -7.92 -6.17 4.39
CA GLY A 275 -9.32 -5.77 4.54
C GLY A 275 -10.01 -6.52 5.69
N THR A 276 -9.81 -7.84 5.77
CA THR A 276 -10.44 -8.66 6.80
C THR A 276 -9.83 -8.46 8.19
N GLU A 277 -8.52 -8.25 8.32
CA GLU A 277 -7.89 -7.99 9.61
C GLU A 277 -8.22 -6.60 10.17
N VAL A 278 -8.45 -5.60 9.31
CA VAL A 278 -8.77 -4.23 9.71
C VAL A 278 -10.26 -4.03 9.96
N PHE A 279 -11.12 -4.61 9.11
CA PHE A 279 -12.56 -4.33 9.10
C PHE A 279 -13.44 -5.51 9.55
N GLY A 280 -12.83 -6.64 9.88
CA GLY A 280 -13.53 -7.83 10.39
C GLY A 280 -13.67 -8.95 9.38
N PHE A 281 -13.57 -10.19 9.90
CA PHE A 281 -13.63 -11.42 9.07
C PHE A 281 -15.01 -11.70 8.50
N SER A 282 -16.08 -11.14 9.05
CA SER A 282 -17.44 -11.22 8.48
C SER A 282 -17.49 -10.63 7.06
N CYS A 283 -16.63 -9.68 6.75
CA CYS A 283 -16.57 -9.01 5.45
C CYS A 283 -15.66 -9.73 4.44
N LEU A 284 -15.06 -10.88 4.78
CA LEU A 284 -14.19 -11.66 3.89
C LEU A 284 -14.79 -11.92 2.49
N PRO A 285 -16.06 -12.35 2.33
CA PRO A 285 -16.63 -12.59 1.00
C PRO A 285 -16.65 -11.33 0.13
N TYR A 286 -16.93 -10.17 0.71
CA TYR A 286 -16.95 -8.88 0.00
C TYR A 286 -15.55 -8.46 -0.44
N PHE A 287 -14.55 -8.56 0.45
CA PHE A 287 -13.15 -8.29 0.10
C PHE A 287 -12.64 -9.25 -0.97
N ALA A 288 -12.99 -10.53 -0.92
CA ALA A 288 -12.62 -11.51 -1.93
C ALA A 288 -13.14 -11.11 -3.33
N VAL A 289 -14.40 -10.67 -3.41
CA VAL A 289 -15.00 -10.26 -4.69
C VAL A 289 -14.41 -8.94 -5.17
N VAL A 290 -14.43 -7.89 -4.34
CA VAL A 290 -14.01 -6.55 -4.77
C VAL A 290 -12.54 -6.50 -5.16
N CYS A 291 -11.65 -7.16 -4.39
CA CYS A 291 -10.21 -7.20 -4.70
C CYS A 291 -9.91 -8.02 -5.95
N THR A 292 -10.67 -9.12 -6.19
CA THR A 292 -10.52 -9.92 -7.41
C THR A 292 -10.89 -9.10 -8.64
N ILE A 293 -12.06 -8.45 -8.64
CA ILE A 293 -12.51 -7.60 -9.76
C ILE A 293 -11.53 -6.43 -9.96
N SER A 294 -11.13 -5.78 -8.89
CA SER A 294 -10.17 -4.66 -8.92
C SER A 294 -8.85 -5.08 -9.59
N ARG A 295 -8.31 -6.23 -9.21
CA ARG A 295 -7.09 -6.75 -9.82
C ARG A 295 -7.26 -7.06 -11.31
N LEU A 296 -8.37 -7.67 -11.72
CA LEU A 296 -8.66 -7.96 -13.13
C LEU A 296 -8.73 -6.68 -13.97
N CYS A 297 -9.30 -5.61 -13.42
CA CYS A 297 -9.45 -4.32 -14.10
C CYS A 297 -8.18 -3.46 -14.12
N SER A 298 -7.16 -3.75 -13.31
CA SER A 298 -5.92 -2.97 -13.23
C SER A 298 -4.97 -3.17 -14.43
N GLY A 299 -5.20 -4.18 -15.26
CA GLY A 299 -4.40 -4.45 -16.44
C GLY A 299 -3.03 -5.07 -16.18
N ASN A 300 -2.88 -5.83 -15.10
CA ASN A 300 -1.63 -6.52 -14.71
C ASN A 300 -0.43 -5.57 -14.56
N ARG A 301 -0.69 -4.38 -14.03
CA ARG A 301 0.32 -3.34 -13.78
C ARG A 301 0.67 -3.33 -12.31
N SER A 302 1.94 -3.04 -12.00
CA SER A 302 2.42 -2.94 -10.61
C SER A 302 3.19 -1.65 -10.40
N MET A 303 3.01 -1.04 -9.22
CA MET A 303 3.85 0.07 -8.75
C MET A 303 5.28 -0.38 -8.46
N TYR A 304 5.49 -1.66 -8.23
CA TYR A 304 6.80 -2.26 -7.97
C TYR A 304 7.50 -2.63 -9.30
N GLY A 305 8.40 -1.78 -9.77
CA GLY A 305 9.05 -1.94 -11.07
C GLY A 305 9.94 -3.19 -11.23
N LYS A 306 10.25 -3.90 -10.15
CA LYS A 306 11.04 -5.15 -10.14
C LYS A 306 10.19 -6.41 -9.93
N GLN A 307 8.87 -6.29 -9.84
CA GLN A 307 7.98 -7.44 -9.73
C GLN A 307 8.09 -8.30 -11.00
N LYS A 308 8.31 -9.60 -10.85
CA LYS A 308 8.40 -10.51 -11.99
C LYS A 308 7.01 -10.71 -12.59
N PRO A 309 6.85 -10.59 -13.93
CA PRO A 309 5.57 -10.80 -14.58
C PRO A 309 5.10 -12.25 -14.44
N SER A 310 3.79 -12.45 -14.47
CA SER A 310 3.21 -13.79 -14.47
C SER A 310 3.59 -14.54 -15.75
N PRO A 311 3.98 -15.83 -15.67
CA PRO A 311 4.25 -16.64 -16.84
C PRO A 311 3.05 -16.79 -17.79
N LEU A 312 1.81 -16.62 -17.29
CA LEU A 312 0.59 -16.63 -18.10
C LEU A 312 0.49 -15.46 -19.08
N PHE A 313 1.22 -14.36 -18.86
CA PHE A 313 1.22 -13.17 -19.72
C PHE A 313 2.50 -13.03 -20.57
N LEU A 314 3.45 -13.95 -20.44
CA LEU A 314 4.67 -13.98 -21.27
C LEU A 314 4.48 -14.71 -22.61
N GLN A 315 3.28 -15.25 -22.87
CA GLN A 315 2.97 -15.99 -24.11
C GLN A 315 2.28 -15.11 -25.17
N LYS A 316 2.60 -13.83 -25.23
CA LYS A 316 2.19 -12.96 -26.36
C LYS A 316 3.39 -12.33 -26.99
#